data_7b63dcb698736fb34e511ebcc35d010e
#
_entry.id   7b63dcb698736fb34e511ebcc35d010e
#
_cell.length_a   1.000
_cell.length_b   1.000
_cell.length_c   1.000
_cell.angle_alpha   90.00
_cell.angle_beta   90.00
_cell.angle_gamma   90.00
#
_symmetry.space_group_name_H-M   'P 1'
#
loop_
_entity.id
_entity.type
_entity.pdbx_description
1 polymer ?
#
loop_
_entity_poly.entity_id
_entity_poly.type
_entity_poly.pdbx_seq_one_letter_code
_entity_poly.pdbx_strand_id
1 'polypeptide(L)'
;YKRQILAFANPNRTGPWSGVVGTLMSNIGLEEGINKLGYKFVRADVGDKHVSKMLSKKGWLLGGETSGHIICKDLVSTGDGTIAALKVISSLILLKKKPSEVLVNYTKVPQVNIAVTVKNKDIINDKELNLLLAEIESDLTVDRVIVRPSGTEPKIRIMVEASEEKVANKFAMDIKKIVESKR
;
A
#
# COMPACT_ATOMS: atom_id res chain seq x y z
N TYR A 1 2.48 -1.97 9.50
CA TYR A 1 2.58 -2.78 10.74
C TYR A 1 1.44 -2.48 11.72
N LYS A 2 1.12 -1.21 12.00
CA LYS A 2 0.08 -0.81 12.97
C LYS A 2 -1.34 -1.25 12.55
N ARG A 3 -1.61 -1.40 11.25
CA ARG A 3 -2.94 -1.70 10.71
C ARG A 3 -3.43 -3.11 11.02
N GLN A 4 -2.53 -4.09 11.10
CA GLN A 4 -2.89 -5.47 11.43
C GLN A 4 -3.34 -5.58 12.88
N ILE A 5 -2.68 -4.86 13.80
CA ILE A 5 -3.03 -4.87 15.22
C ILE A 5 -4.47 -4.36 15.42
N LEU A 6 -4.86 -3.31 14.68
CA LEU A 6 -6.22 -2.77 14.75
C LEU A 6 -7.28 -3.73 14.22
N ALA A 7 -6.96 -4.49 13.17
CA ALA A 7 -7.85 -5.53 12.64
C ALA A 7 -8.02 -6.70 13.63
N PHE A 8 -6.96 -7.08 14.33
CA PHE A 8 -7.00 -8.14 15.35
C PHE A 8 -7.85 -7.81 16.57
N ALA A 9 -7.92 -6.54 16.97
CA ALA A 9 -8.65 -6.12 18.15
C ALA A 9 -10.18 -6.10 17.96
N ASN A 10 -10.66 -6.27 16.73
CA ASN A 10 -12.09 -6.28 16.45
C ASN A 10 -12.57 -7.67 16.06
N PRO A 11 -13.30 -8.39 16.93
CA PRO A 11 -13.82 -9.71 16.64
C PRO A 11 -14.95 -9.73 15.60
N ASN A 12 -15.63 -8.58 15.39
CA ASN A 12 -16.71 -8.46 14.42
C ASN A 12 -16.16 -8.13 13.02
N ARG A 13 -16.10 -9.16 12.16
CA ARG A 13 -15.69 -9.07 10.75
C ARG A 13 -16.82 -8.68 9.81
N THR A 14 -17.86 -8.06 10.32
CA THR A 14 -19.08 -7.67 9.58
C THR A 14 -19.30 -6.17 9.64
N GLY A 15 -20.11 -5.65 8.70
CA GLY A 15 -20.47 -4.24 8.67
C GLY A 15 -19.26 -3.32 8.50
N PRO A 16 -19.16 -2.22 9.27
CA PRO A 16 -18.10 -1.22 9.14
C PRO A 16 -16.68 -1.74 9.39
N TRP A 17 -16.54 -2.90 10.03
CA TRP A 17 -15.27 -3.55 10.35
C TRP A 17 -14.91 -4.70 9.43
N SER A 18 -15.66 -4.90 8.35
CA SER A 18 -15.43 -6.03 7.42
C SER A 18 -14.23 -5.85 6.50
N GLY A 19 -13.60 -4.68 6.48
CA GLY A 19 -12.47 -4.45 5.59
C GLY A 19 -11.59 -3.26 5.96
N VAL A 20 -10.48 -3.19 5.26
CA VAL A 20 -9.43 -2.18 5.43
C VAL A 20 -9.14 -1.53 4.08
N VAL A 21 -8.99 -0.22 4.06
CA VAL A 21 -8.56 0.52 2.87
C VAL A 21 -7.07 0.83 2.98
N GLY A 22 -6.29 0.33 2.03
CA GLY A 22 -4.91 0.74 1.80
C GLY A 22 -4.80 1.69 0.60
N THR A 23 -3.59 1.87 0.10
CA THR A 23 -3.33 2.58 -1.15
C THR A 23 -2.69 1.66 -2.19
N LEU A 24 -2.58 2.14 -3.41
CA LEU A 24 -1.83 1.46 -4.47
C LEU A 24 -0.40 1.08 -4.03
N MET A 25 0.20 1.87 -3.14
CA MET A 25 1.55 1.65 -2.62
C MET A 25 1.62 0.67 -1.43
N SER A 26 0.49 0.18 -0.96
CA SER A 26 0.47 -0.83 0.11
C SER A 26 1.01 -2.15 -0.38
N ASN A 27 1.96 -2.73 0.36
CA ASN A 27 2.62 -4.00 0.03
C ASN A 27 1.60 -5.14 -0.12
N ILE A 28 1.80 -6.02 -1.10
CA ILE A 28 0.87 -7.14 -1.36
C ILE A 28 0.80 -8.09 -0.16
N GLY A 29 1.90 -8.31 0.54
CA GLY A 29 1.90 -9.12 1.77
C GLY A 29 0.99 -8.54 2.87
N LEU A 30 0.75 -7.21 2.90
CA LEU A 30 -0.24 -6.61 3.80
C LEU A 30 -1.67 -7.00 3.42
N GLU A 31 -1.99 -6.97 2.12
CA GLU A 31 -3.29 -7.40 1.60
C GLU A 31 -3.55 -8.87 1.93
N GLU A 32 -2.58 -9.74 1.62
CA GLU A 32 -2.65 -11.17 1.93
C GLU A 32 -2.84 -11.43 3.43
N GLY A 33 -2.06 -10.74 4.27
CA GLY A 33 -2.16 -10.85 5.71
C GLY A 33 -3.54 -10.45 6.24
N ILE A 34 -4.13 -9.39 5.68
CA ILE A 34 -5.48 -8.93 6.03
C ILE A 34 -6.55 -9.93 5.55
N ASN A 35 -6.40 -10.43 4.32
CA ASN A 35 -7.31 -11.41 3.75
C ASN A 35 -7.26 -12.75 4.51
N LYS A 36 -6.08 -13.21 4.90
CA LYS A 36 -5.91 -14.42 5.76
C LYS A 36 -6.60 -14.29 7.12
N LEU A 37 -6.79 -13.07 7.60
CA LEU A 37 -7.55 -12.80 8.83
C LEU A 37 -9.07 -12.75 8.60
N GLY A 38 -9.53 -12.91 7.35
CA GLY A 38 -10.94 -12.87 6.98
C GLY A 38 -11.50 -11.45 6.79
N TYR A 39 -10.65 -10.42 6.69
CA TYR A 39 -11.06 -9.08 6.32
C TYR A 39 -10.87 -8.84 4.82
N LYS A 40 -11.68 -7.96 4.26
CA LYS A 40 -11.51 -7.50 2.88
C LYS A 40 -10.45 -6.41 2.82
N PHE A 41 -9.67 -6.38 1.75
CA PHE A 41 -8.71 -5.31 1.48
C PHE A 41 -9.08 -4.61 0.16
N VAL A 42 -9.03 -3.28 0.15
CA VAL A 42 -9.26 -2.47 -1.06
C VAL A 42 -8.19 -1.39 -1.13
N ARG A 43 -7.74 -1.12 -2.35
CA ARG A 43 -6.75 -0.09 -2.64
C ARG A 43 -7.44 1.18 -3.12
N ALA A 44 -7.11 2.31 -2.51
CA ALA A 44 -7.40 3.65 -2.99
C ALA A 44 -6.17 4.23 -3.72
N ASP A 45 -6.36 5.32 -4.42
CA ASP A 45 -5.25 6.15 -4.87
C ASP A 45 -4.44 6.66 -3.68
N VAL A 46 -3.19 7.07 -3.94
CA VAL A 46 -2.28 7.59 -2.91
C VAL A 46 -2.78 8.94 -2.41
N GLY A 47 -2.83 9.08 -1.10
CA GLY A 47 -3.29 10.26 -0.37
C GLY A 47 -4.40 9.91 0.62
N ASP A 48 -4.31 10.43 1.83
CA ASP A 48 -5.27 10.22 2.92
C ASP A 48 -6.70 10.60 2.52
N LYS A 49 -6.87 11.65 1.71
CA LYS A 49 -8.15 12.06 1.11
C LYS A 49 -8.79 10.93 0.30
N HIS A 50 -8.02 10.20 -0.50
CA HIS A 50 -8.53 9.10 -1.32
C HIS A 50 -8.89 7.90 -0.46
N VAL A 51 -8.07 7.61 0.56
CA VAL A 51 -8.37 6.58 1.56
C VAL A 51 -9.66 6.90 2.31
N SER A 52 -9.81 8.14 2.80
CA SER A 52 -11.02 8.60 3.51
C SER A 52 -12.28 8.51 2.64
N LYS A 53 -12.17 8.93 1.37
CA LYS A 53 -13.27 8.82 0.38
C LYS A 53 -13.67 7.35 0.15
N MET A 54 -12.69 6.46 -0.01
CA MET A 54 -12.94 5.03 -0.20
C MET A 54 -13.57 4.39 1.03
N LEU A 55 -13.11 4.76 2.24
CA LEU A 55 -13.73 4.35 3.50
C LEU A 55 -15.22 4.74 3.56
N SER A 56 -15.55 5.99 3.17
CA SER A 56 -16.95 6.45 3.09
C SER A 56 -17.76 5.62 2.11
N LYS A 57 -17.22 5.37 0.91
CA LYS A 57 -17.89 4.59 -0.15
C LYS A 57 -18.16 3.15 0.27
N LYS A 58 -17.26 2.54 1.04
CA LYS A 58 -17.38 1.14 1.51
C LYS A 58 -18.14 1.02 2.84
N GLY A 59 -18.39 2.12 3.53
CA GLY A 59 -18.91 2.10 4.90
C GLY A 59 -17.92 1.50 5.90
N TRP A 60 -16.60 1.57 5.63
CA TRP A 60 -15.56 1.00 6.48
C TRP A 60 -14.89 2.06 7.35
N LEU A 61 -14.31 1.62 8.46
CA LEU A 61 -13.79 2.50 9.50
C LEU A 61 -12.27 2.55 9.58
N LEU A 62 -11.55 1.59 9.01
CA LEU A 62 -10.10 1.49 9.10
C LEU A 62 -9.42 1.61 7.75
N GLY A 63 -8.51 2.54 7.64
CA GLY A 63 -7.65 2.68 6.47
C GLY A 63 -6.33 3.33 6.78
N GLY A 64 -5.49 3.45 5.74
CA GLY A 64 -4.25 4.20 5.90
C GLY A 64 -3.25 3.95 4.80
N GLU A 65 -2.11 4.62 4.91
CA GLU A 65 -1.04 4.66 3.93
C GLU A 65 0.28 4.10 4.46
N THR A 66 1.18 3.75 3.54
CA THR A 66 2.55 3.34 3.87
C THR A 66 3.37 4.45 4.52
N SER A 67 3.03 5.72 4.25
CA SER A 67 3.62 6.91 4.90
C SER A 67 3.38 6.98 6.41
N GLY A 68 2.49 6.15 6.96
CA GLY A 68 2.20 6.10 8.39
C GLY A 68 0.88 6.76 8.78
N HIS A 69 0.20 7.43 7.88
CA HIS A 69 -1.15 7.94 8.13
C HIS A 69 -2.12 6.78 8.34
N ILE A 70 -2.81 6.77 9.47
CA ILE A 70 -3.85 5.80 9.79
C ILE A 70 -5.13 6.58 10.09
N ILE A 71 -6.21 6.17 9.45
CA ILE A 71 -7.54 6.73 9.64
C ILE A 71 -8.36 5.71 10.43
N CYS A 72 -8.80 6.11 11.62
CA CYS A 72 -9.77 5.41 12.46
C CYS A 72 -11.07 6.20 12.42
N LYS A 73 -11.89 5.95 11.41
CA LYS A 73 -13.04 6.78 11.07
C LYS A 73 -14.17 6.74 12.09
N ASP A 74 -14.16 5.77 13.00
CA ASP A 74 -15.02 5.72 14.18
C ASP A 74 -14.70 6.79 15.21
N LEU A 75 -13.50 7.37 15.17
CA LEU A 75 -13.02 8.36 16.14
C LEU A 75 -12.75 9.72 15.49
N VAL A 76 -12.18 9.73 14.28
CA VAL A 76 -11.78 10.95 13.59
C VAL A 76 -11.85 10.76 12.07
N SER A 77 -12.24 11.80 11.34
CA SER A 77 -12.43 11.75 9.88
C SER A 77 -11.13 11.79 9.06
N THR A 78 -10.01 12.14 9.69
CA THR A 78 -8.69 12.30 9.09
C THR A 78 -7.66 11.39 9.75
N GLY A 79 -6.45 11.32 9.20
CA GLY A 79 -5.33 10.65 9.85
C GLY A 79 -4.89 11.44 11.11
N ASP A 80 -4.85 10.75 12.26
CA ASP A 80 -4.36 11.29 13.53
C ASP A 80 -3.38 10.30 14.17
N GLY A 81 -2.13 10.74 14.34
CA GLY A 81 -1.05 9.91 14.88
C GLY A 81 -1.26 9.54 16.35
N THR A 82 -1.83 10.43 17.15
CA THR A 82 -2.08 10.21 18.57
C THR A 82 -3.21 9.18 18.75
N ILE A 83 -4.33 9.39 18.08
CA ILE A 83 -5.46 8.45 18.07
C ILE A 83 -5.01 7.08 17.56
N ALA A 84 -4.23 7.03 16.46
CA ALA A 84 -3.70 5.79 15.93
C ALA A 84 -2.79 5.06 16.95
N ALA A 85 -1.95 5.78 17.68
CA ALA A 85 -1.09 5.21 18.71
C ALA A 85 -1.90 4.65 19.88
N LEU A 86 -2.85 5.41 20.40
CA LEU A 86 -3.74 4.97 21.49
C LEU A 86 -4.56 3.75 21.09
N LYS A 87 -5.08 3.71 19.87
CA LYS A 87 -5.83 2.55 19.35
C LYS A 87 -4.95 1.29 19.27
N VAL A 88 -3.69 1.43 18.84
CA VAL A 88 -2.71 0.32 18.81
C VAL A 88 -2.43 -0.19 20.22
N ILE A 89 -2.15 0.71 21.17
CA ILE A 89 -1.86 0.34 22.57
C ILE A 89 -3.08 -0.35 23.20
N SER A 90 -4.27 0.22 23.05
CA SER A 90 -5.52 -0.37 23.52
C SER A 90 -5.74 -1.78 22.95
N SER A 91 -5.46 -1.96 21.65
CA SER A 91 -5.59 -3.27 20.99
C SER A 91 -4.61 -4.30 21.56
N LEU A 92 -3.36 -3.92 21.83
CA LEU A 92 -2.36 -4.81 22.45
C LEU A 92 -2.75 -5.22 23.88
N ILE A 93 -3.29 -4.27 24.64
CA ILE A 93 -3.79 -4.54 26.00
C ILE A 93 -4.95 -5.53 25.95
N LEU A 94 -5.95 -5.28 25.09
CA LEU A 94 -7.11 -6.17 24.94
C LEU A 94 -6.71 -7.60 24.51
N LEU A 95 -5.77 -7.70 23.60
CA LEU A 95 -5.26 -8.99 23.12
C LEU A 95 -4.30 -9.66 24.10
N LYS A 96 -3.84 -8.95 25.12
CA LYS A 96 -2.78 -9.39 26.05
C LYS A 96 -1.52 -9.89 25.31
N LYS A 97 -1.13 -9.19 24.25
CA LYS A 97 -0.01 -9.55 23.37
C LYS A 97 1.00 -8.42 23.25
N LYS A 98 2.27 -8.81 23.03
CA LYS A 98 3.34 -7.88 22.67
C LYS A 98 3.26 -7.55 21.18
N PRO A 99 3.80 -6.39 20.73
CA PRO A 99 3.83 -6.03 19.31
C PRO A 99 4.45 -7.09 18.41
N SER A 100 5.51 -7.77 18.86
CA SER A 100 6.19 -8.85 18.13
C SER A 100 5.31 -10.06 17.89
N GLU A 101 4.37 -10.35 18.79
CA GLU A 101 3.48 -11.51 18.69
C GLU A 101 2.30 -11.30 17.73
N VAL A 102 1.95 -10.05 17.47
CA VAL A 102 0.86 -9.71 16.52
C VAL A 102 1.35 -9.49 15.09
N LEU A 103 2.66 -9.36 14.87
CA LEU A 103 3.26 -9.14 13.56
C LEU A 103 3.57 -10.43 12.80
N VAL A 104 3.42 -11.60 13.43
CA VAL A 104 3.80 -12.91 12.86
C VAL A 104 3.04 -13.32 11.59
N ASN A 105 1.88 -12.71 11.32
CA ASN A 105 1.07 -13.05 10.15
C ASN A 105 1.32 -12.12 8.94
N TYR A 106 2.33 -11.28 9.00
CA TYR A 106 2.70 -10.37 7.94
C TYR A 106 4.09 -10.71 7.38
N THR A 107 4.13 -11.18 6.16
CA THR A 107 5.37 -11.33 5.40
C THR A 107 5.42 -10.20 4.38
N LYS A 108 6.41 -9.31 4.54
CA LYS A 108 6.63 -8.24 3.58
C LYS A 108 7.26 -8.82 2.32
N VAL A 109 6.59 -8.69 1.20
CA VAL A 109 7.15 -9.00 -0.12
C VAL A 109 8.21 -7.95 -0.46
N PRO A 110 9.36 -8.33 -1.04
CA PRO A 110 10.37 -7.38 -1.51
C PRO A 110 9.75 -6.33 -2.43
N GLN A 111 9.98 -5.06 -2.11
CA GLN A 111 9.37 -3.92 -2.80
C GLN A 111 10.41 -2.84 -3.02
N VAL A 112 10.63 -2.48 -4.27
CA VAL A 112 11.52 -1.40 -4.69
C VAL A 112 10.71 -0.20 -5.15
N ASN A 113 11.06 0.99 -4.64
CA ASN A 113 10.42 2.25 -4.99
C ASN A 113 11.47 3.22 -5.53
N ILE A 114 11.27 3.70 -6.75
CA ILE A 114 12.15 4.69 -7.40
C ILE A 114 11.30 5.90 -7.80
N ALA A 115 11.87 7.09 -7.70
CA ALA A 115 11.30 8.32 -8.22
C ALA A 115 12.28 8.95 -9.22
N VAL A 116 11.82 9.18 -10.45
CA VAL A 116 12.60 9.78 -11.52
C VAL A 116 12.06 11.17 -11.81
N THR A 117 12.91 12.19 -11.74
CA THR A 117 12.53 13.55 -12.12
C THR A 117 12.41 13.65 -13.64
N VAL A 118 11.32 14.19 -14.13
CA VAL A 118 11.00 14.32 -15.57
C VAL A 118 10.49 15.72 -15.88
N LYS A 119 10.70 16.19 -17.11
CA LYS A 119 10.11 17.44 -17.59
C LYS A 119 8.65 17.25 -18.02
N ASN A 120 8.36 16.11 -18.66
CA ASN A 120 7.02 15.75 -19.10
C ASN A 120 6.58 14.43 -18.47
N LYS A 121 5.39 14.40 -17.89
CA LYS A 121 4.79 13.21 -17.28
C LYS A 121 4.10 12.30 -18.31
N ASP A 122 3.89 12.74 -19.54
CA ASP A 122 3.27 11.93 -20.60
C ASP A 122 4.12 10.74 -21.04
N ILE A 123 5.35 10.66 -20.55
CA ILE A 123 6.25 9.48 -20.69
C ILE A 123 5.53 8.19 -20.27
N ILE A 124 4.57 8.25 -19.36
CA ILE A 124 3.77 7.07 -18.97
C ILE A 124 2.99 6.44 -20.13
N ASN A 125 2.76 7.20 -21.21
CA ASN A 125 2.08 6.73 -22.42
C ASN A 125 3.05 6.24 -23.51
N ASP A 126 4.35 6.22 -23.24
CA ASP A 126 5.37 5.77 -24.19
C ASP A 126 5.22 4.30 -24.54
N LYS A 127 5.34 3.97 -25.82
CA LYS A 127 5.14 2.60 -26.31
C LYS A 127 6.17 1.61 -25.78
N GLU A 128 7.43 2.01 -25.73
CA GLU A 128 8.52 1.15 -25.25
C GLU A 128 8.34 0.86 -23.75
N LEU A 129 7.96 1.88 -22.97
CA LEU A 129 7.64 1.71 -21.54
C LEU A 129 6.46 0.75 -21.37
N ASN A 130 5.39 0.91 -22.14
CA ASN A 130 4.20 0.06 -22.01
C ASN A 130 4.47 -1.39 -22.45
N LEU A 131 5.33 -1.62 -23.46
CA LEU A 131 5.76 -2.96 -23.83
C LEU A 131 6.57 -3.62 -22.71
N LEU A 132 7.52 -2.90 -22.12
CA LEU A 132 8.27 -3.41 -20.97
C LEU A 132 7.35 -3.71 -19.77
N LEU A 133 6.38 -2.85 -19.47
CA LEU A 133 5.43 -3.10 -18.39
C LEU A 133 4.60 -4.35 -18.62
N ALA A 134 4.13 -4.58 -19.85
CA ALA A 134 3.39 -5.80 -20.21
C ALA A 134 4.25 -7.07 -20.08
N GLU A 135 5.54 -6.99 -20.43
CA GLU A 135 6.50 -8.09 -20.22
C GLU A 135 6.68 -8.38 -18.73
N ILE A 136 6.90 -7.34 -17.92
CA ILE A 136 7.07 -7.47 -16.46
C ILE A 136 5.81 -8.04 -15.80
N GLU A 137 4.63 -7.60 -16.19
CA GLU A 137 3.35 -8.09 -15.66
C GLU A 137 3.11 -9.57 -15.99
N SER A 138 3.73 -10.09 -17.05
CA SER A 138 3.66 -11.51 -17.44
C SER A 138 4.68 -12.40 -16.71
N ASP A 139 5.67 -11.81 -16.04
CA ASP A 139 6.70 -12.54 -15.31
C ASP A 139 6.16 -13.07 -13.98
N LEU A 140 6.12 -14.38 -13.82
CA LEU A 140 5.59 -15.06 -12.62
C LEU A 140 6.36 -14.76 -11.33
N THR A 141 7.53 -14.16 -11.43
CA THR A 141 8.33 -13.75 -10.26
C THR A 141 7.98 -12.35 -9.76
N VAL A 142 7.17 -11.60 -10.53
CA VAL A 142 6.70 -10.26 -10.20
C VAL A 142 5.26 -10.33 -9.67
N ASP A 143 5.07 -9.85 -8.47
CA ASP A 143 3.73 -9.78 -7.86
C ASP A 143 2.96 -8.54 -8.35
N ARG A 144 3.66 -7.40 -8.50
CA ARG A 144 3.04 -6.13 -8.93
C ARG A 144 4.07 -5.14 -9.47
N VAL A 145 3.68 -4.43 -10.51
CA VAL A 145 4.38 -3.25 -11.01
C VAL A 145 3.44 -2.04 -11.06
N ILE A 146 3.92 -0.87 -10.66
CA ILE A 146 3.18 0.39 -10.77
C ILE A 146 4.12 1.48 -11.26
N VAL A 147 3.75 2.12 -12.38
CA VAL A 147 4.40 3.33 -12.88
C VAL A 147 3.35 4.43 -12.97
N ARG A 148 3.58 5.54 -12.28
CA ARG A 148 2.61 6.62 -12.23
C ARG A 148 3.25 7.99 -12.07
N PRO A 149 2.62 9.06 -12.55
CA PRO A 149 3.07 10.41 -12.26
C PRO A 149 2.83 10.76 -10.79
N SER A 150 3.72 11.56 -10.21
CA SER A 150 3.48 12.21 -8.93
C SER A 150 2.47 13.35 -9.10
N GLY A 151 1.50 13.44 -8.16
CA GLY A 151 0.52 14.53 -8.18
C GLY A 151 1.10 15.90 -7.87
N THR A 152 2.16 15.96 -7.06
CA THR A 152 2.71 17.21 -6.50
C THR A 152 4.11 17.55 -7.00
N GLU A 153 4.84 16.59 -7.56
CA GLU A 153 6.23 16.76 -7.99
C GLU A 153 6.38 16.46 -9.48
N PRO A 154 7.38 17.02 -10.18
CA PRO A 154 7.71 16.68 -11.56
C PRO A 154 8.47 15.33 -11.63
N LYS A 155 7.81 14.27 -11.20
CA LYS A 155 8.41 12.92 -11.10
C LYS A 155 7.47 11.83 -11.57
N ILE A 156 8.06 10.79 -12.13
CA ILE A 156 7.43 9.48 -12.31
C ILE A 156 7.84 8.61 -11.12
N ARG A 157 6.88 7.95 -10.52
CA ARG A 157 7.09 7.00 -9.41
C ARG A 157 6.94 5.58 -9.94
N ILE A 158 7.95 4.77 -9.67
CA ILE A 158 8.07 3.38 -10.08
C ILE A 158 8.02 2.54 -8.79
N MET A 159 7.21 1.52 -8.76
CA MET A 159 7.17 0.52 -7.70
C MET A 159 7.12 -0.87 -8.33
N VAL A 160 7.99 -1.76 -7.88
CA VAL A 160 7.99 -3.18 -8.25
C VAL A 160 7.98 -4.01 -6.97
N GLU A 161 7.06 -4.95 -6.89
CA GLU A 161 7.00 -6.02 -5.88
C GLU A 161 7.27 -7.35 -6.56
N ALA A 162 8.18 -8.14 -6.01
CA ALA A 162 8.58 -9.43 -6.58
C ALA A 162 8.95 -10.43 -5.48
N SER A 163 9.01 -11.71 -5.84
CA SER A 163 9.40 -12.80 -4.95
C SER A 163 10.79 -12.61 -4.33
N GLU A 164 11.71 -11.95 -5.05
CA GLU A 164 13.08 -11.66 -4.64
C GLU A 164 13.43 -10.18 -4.83
N GLU A 165 14.22 -9.62 -3.92
CA GLU A 165 14.68 -8.23 -4.00
C GLU A 165 15.52 -7.96 -5.26
N LYS A 166 16.31 -8.93 -5.70
CA LYS A 166 17.11 -8.82 -6.94
C LYS A 166 16.23 -8.65 -8.17
N VAL A 167 15.13 -9.38 -8.24
CA VAL A 167 14.15 -9.31 -9.33
C VAL A 167 13.45 -7.95 -9.32
N ALA A 168 12.95 -7.52 -8.15
CA ALA A 168 12.32 -6.21 -8.00
C ALA A 168 13.27 -5.07 -8.41
N ASN A 169 14.55 -5.13 -7.98
CA ASN A 169 15.56 -4.14 -8.35
C ASN A 169 15.85 -4.13 -9.86
N LYS A 170 16.04 -5.30 -10.48
CA LYS A 170 16.28 -5.41 -11.92
C LYS A 170 15.21 -4.68 -12.70
N PHE A 171 13.95 -5.06 -12.52
CA PHE A 171 12.84 -4.48 -13.28
C PHE A 171 12.61 -3.00 -12.96
N ALA A 172 12.74 -2.59 -11.70
CA ALA A 172 12.65 -1.18 -11.33
C ALA A 172 13.74 -0.33 -12.02
N MET A 173 14.96 -0.86 -12.17
CA MET A 173 16.06 -0.19 -12.88
C MET A 173 15.86 -0.18 -14.40
N ASP A 174 15.29 -1.23 -14.98
CA ASP A 174 15.01 -1.26 -16.42
C ASP A 174 13.92 -0.25 -16.79
N ILE A 175 12.85 -0.16 -16.00
CA ILE A 175 11.82 0.89 -16.15
C ILE A 175 12.46 2.28 -16.00
N LYS A 176 13.30 2.46 -14.97
CA LYS A 176 13.99 3.74 -14.73
C LYS A 176 14.81 4.19 -15.94
N LYS A 177 15.57 3.29 -16.57
CA LYS A 177 16.40 3.60 -17.75
C LYS A 177 15.55 4.15 -18.91
N ILE A 178 14.39 3.52 -19.20
CA ILE A 178 13.48 4.02 -20.24
C ILE A 178 12.95 5.41 -19.88
N VAL A 179 12.49 5.60 -18.64
CA VAL A 179 11.98 6.90 -18.20
C VAL A 179 13.07 7.99 -18.25
N GLU A 180 14.32 7.67 -17.90
CA GLU A 180 15.46 8.60 -17.96
C GLU A 180 15.88 8.92 -19.40
N SER A 181 15.80 7.99 -20.34
CA SER A 181 16.15 8.24 -21.74
C SER A 181 15.19 9.21 -22.44
N LYS A 182 13.98 9.39 -21.91
CA LYS A 182 12.90 10.21 -22.49
C LYS A 182 12.55 11.45 -21.67
N ARG A 183 13.34 11.78 -20.67
CA ARG A 183 13.09 12.93 -19.77
C ARG A 183 13.51 14.28 -20.37
#